data_88d51f6c2aa7dce01129b8d1ab128c8b
#
_entry.id   88d51f6c2aa7dce01129b8d1ab128c8b
#
_cell.length_a   1.000
_cell.length_b   1.000
_cell.length_c   1.000
_cell.angle_alpha   90.00
_cell.angle_beta   90.00
_cell.angle_gamma   90.00
#
_symmetry.space_group_name_H-M   'P 1'
#
loop_
_entity.id
_entity.type
_entity.pdbx_description
1 polymer ?
#
loop_
_entity_poly.entity_id
_entity_poly.type
_entity_poly.pdbx_seq_one_letter_code
_entity_poly.pdbx_strand_id
1 'polypeptide(L)'
;MRYLVSGKEMKLLDQNTSQVFHVPELVLMEQASMAFVQKLLLLKQNKLSTALIACGSGNNGGDGLAIARLLREQGVFVSVWQAGEEEGHRTSSSYDVQKQICSAYSIPVVQKEKVSAGEASYDVVIDALFGTGLSREISGELANDIDVLNQLSGWKVAVDIASGICSDDGAVLGTAFRADDTITFSFGKKGQYLWPGNEYCGKVHVVSMGITQESWLDDKPHTAVLESEDLKKLPSRMAHTNKGSYGKLLIIAGSVNMSGAACFCAKAAYRMGSGLVRVFTCEQNRLILQTKVPEAVLVTGQENEEETLLAEQLQWADAVVFGPGIGTGQRA
;
A
#
# COMPACT_ATOMS: atom_id res chain seq x y z
N MET A 1 -1.61 5.83 12.79
CA MET A 1 -1.99 4.53 12.18
C MET A 1 -3.00 4.82 11.10
N ARG A 2 -2.72 4.42 9.87
CA ARG A 2 -3.57 4.62 8.70
C ARG A 2 -4.12 3.27 8.24
N TYR A 3 -5.45 3.18 8.10
CA TYR A 3 -6.09 1.96 7.62
C TYR A 3 -5.84 1.72 6.15
N LEU A 4 -5.68 0.45 5.80
CA LEU A 4 -5.61 -0.06 4.43
C LEU A 4 -6.85 -0.89 4.14
N VAL A 5 -7.32 -0.83 2.91
CA VAL A 5 -8.51 -1.55 2.46
C VAL A 5 -8.17 -2.55 1.34
N SER A 6 -8.95 -3.61 1.26
CA SER A 6 -9.05 -4.47 0.07
C SER A 6 -9.94 -3.82 -0.98
N GLY A 7 -9.93 -4.34 -2.21
CA GLY A 7 -10.86 -3.91 -3.25
C GLY A 7 -12.32 -4.10 -2.84
N LYS A 8 -12.62 -5.19 -2.13
CA LYS A 8 -13.97 -5.47 -1.61
C LYS A 8 -14.38 -4.45 -0.53
N GLU A 9 -13.51 -4.15 0.42
CA GLU A 9 -13.76 -3.14 1.46
C GLU A 9 -13.93 -1.76 0.83
N MET A 10 -13.10 -1.37 -0.16
CA MET A 10 -13.24 -0.08 -0.85
C MET A 10 -14.58 0.03 -1.57
N LYS A 11 -14.98 -1.03 -2.30
CA LYS A 11 -16.29 -1.08 -2.98
C LYS A 11 -17.46 -0.92 -2.01
N LEU A 12 -17.37 -1.52 -0.82
CA LEU A 12 -18.38 -1.38 0.22
C LEU A 12 -18.46 0.08 0.71
N LEU A 13 -17.32 0.73 0.91
CA LEU A 13 -17.26 2.13 1.32
C LEU A 13 -17.86 3.07 0.27
N ASP A 14 -17.59 2.84 -1.01
CA ASP A 14 -18.21 3.57 -2.13
C ASP A 14 -19.73 3.40 -2.11
N GLN A 15 -20.20 2.15 -1.95
CA GLN A 15 -21.62 1.83 -1.87
C GLN A 15 -22.30 2.48 -0.65
N ASN A 16 -21.70 2.38 0.54
CA ASN A 16 -22.24 3.01 1.74
C ASN A 16 -22.31 4.52 1.59
N THR A 17 -21.28 5.14 1.00
CA THR A 17 -21.24 6.59 0.78
C THR A 17 -22.36 7.01 -0.20
N SER A 18 -22.60 6.26 -1.25
CA SER A 18 -23.61 6.62 -2.24
C SER A 18 -25.03 6.24 -1.82
N GLN A 19 -25.25 5.10 -1.15
CA GLN A 19 -26.57 4.60 -0.82
C GLN A 19 -27.07 5.06 0.55
N VAL A 20 -26.19 5.13 1.58
CA VAL A 20 -26.57 5.51 2.94
C VAL A 20 -26.40 7.01 3.16
N PHE A 21 -25.30 7.58 2.68
CA PHE A 21 -25.04 9.03 2.82
C PHE A 21 -25.50 9.85 1.61
N HIS A 22 -26.08 9.20 0.59
CA HIS A 22 -26.68 9.84 -0.59
C HIS A 22 -25.75 10.74 -1.40
N VAL A 23 -24.43 10.50 -1.35
CA VAL A 23 -23.45 11.22 -2.18
C VAL A 23 -23.43 10.58 -3.57
N PRO A 24 -23.83 11.29 -4.65
CA PRO A 24 -23.84 10.72 -5.98
C PRO A 24 -22.45 10.29 -6.44
N GLU A 25 -22.35 9.17 -7.16
CA GLU A 25 -21.09 8.61 -7.66
C GLU A 25 -20.30 9.64 -8.50
N LEU A 26 -21.01 10.44 -9.32
CA LEU A 26 -20.41 11.49 -10.13
C LEU A 26 -19.76 12.60 -9.28
N VAL A 27 -20.32 12.88 -8.10
CA VAL A 27 -19.74 13.86 -7.15
C VAL A 27 -18.48 13.29 -6.53
N LEU A 28 -18.47 12.01 -6.17
CA LEU A 28 -17.25 11.33 -5.65
C LEU A 28 -16.15 11.32 -6.71
N MET A 29 -16.47 10.99 -7.97
CA MET A 29 -15.55 11.02 -9.10
C MET A 29 -14.94 12.41 -9.31
N GLU A 30 -15.75 13.46 -9.27
CA GLU A 30 -15.27 14.84 -9.42
C GLU A 30 -14.34 15.23 -8.26
N GLN A 31 -14.70 14.90 -7.01
CA GLN A 31 -13.86 15.16 -5.83
C GLN A 31 -12.54 14.39 -5.89
N ALA A 32 -12.55 13.11 -6.29
CA ALA A 32 -11.38 12.29 -6.49
C ALA A 32 -10.42 12.92 -7.50
N SER A 33 -10.97 13.30 -8.67
CA SER A 33 -10.21 13.91 -9.76
C SER A 33 -9.62 15.27 -9.37
N MET A 34 -10.37 16.10 -8.67
CA MET A 34 -9.86 17.37 -8.13
C MET A 34 -8.72 17.17 -7.14
N ALA A 35 -8.88 16.22 -6.19
CA ALA A 35 -7.85 15.90 -5.22
C ALA A 35 -6.60 15.32 -5.90
N PHE A 36 -6.77 14.50 -6.93
CA PHE A 36 -5.67 13.97 -7.75
C PHE A 36 -4.89 15.11 -8.40
N VAL A 37 -5.56 16.01 -9.14
CA VAL A 37 -4.91 17.12 -9.85
C VAL A 37 -4.21 18.05 -8.89
N GLN A 38 -4.83 18.42 -7.77
CA GLN A 38 -4.18 19.24 -6.74
C GLN A 38 -2.89 18.58 -6.22
N LYS A 39 -2.94 17.27 -5.93
CA LYS A 39 -1.77 16.53 -5.45
C LYS A 39 -0.69 16.42 -6.51
N LEU A 40 -1.07 16.13 -7.76
CA LEU A 40 -0.16 16.04 -8.89
C LEU A 40 0.62 17.34 -9.10
N LEU A 41 -0.08 18.46 -9.18
CA LEU A 41 0.52 19.78 -9.36
C LEU A 41 1.42 20.17 -8.18
N LEU A 42 1.03 19.84 -6.95
CA LEU A 42 1.87 20.06 -5.76
C LEU A 42 3.18 19.29 -5.84
N LEU A 43 3.15 18.02 -6.27
CA LEU A 43 4.35 17.18 -6.40
C LEU A 43 5.33 17.72 -7.45
N LYS A 44 4.82 18.31 -8.52
CA LYS A 44 5.63 18.95 -9.58
C LYS A 44 5.81 20.45 -9.42
N GLN A 45 5.44 21.03 -8.29
CA GLN A 45 5.56 22.46 -8.02
C GLN A 45 4.92 23.33 -9.13
N ASN A 46 3.78 22.90 -9.66
CA ASN A 46 3.05 23.52 -10.77
C ASN A 46 3.85 23.66 -12.08
N LYS A 47 4.84 22.78 -12.30
CA LYS A 47 5.68 22.76 -13.50
C LYS A 47 5.31 21.61 -14.43
N LEU A 48 4.04 21.54 -14.85
CA LEU A 48 3.53 20.60 -15.85
C LEU A 48 3.05 21.37 -17.06
N SER A 49 3.54 21.01 -18.23
CA SER A 49 3.14 21.63 -19.51
C SER A 49 2.33 20.65 -20.36
N THR A 50 2.68 19.36 -20.34
CA THR A 50 2.08 18.33 -21.18
C THR A 50 1.73 17.07 -20.40
N ALA A 51 0.57 16.47 -20.67
CA ALA A 51 0.10 15.23 -20.05
C ALA A 51 -0.51 14.27 -21.07
N LEU A 52 -0.16 12.99 -20.97
CA LEU A 52 -0.88 11.88 -21.59
C LEU A 52 -1.67 11.16 -20.51
N ILE A 53 -2.95 10.89 -20.75
CA ILE A 53 -3.80 10.13 -19.83
C ILE A 53 -4.36 8.93 -20.57
N ALA A 54 -3.96 7.73 -20.13
CA ALA A 54 -4.48 6.48 -20.66
C ALA A 54 -5.72 6.07 -19.84
N CYS A 55 -6.87 6.09 -20.49
CA CYS A 55 -8.17 5.81 -19.86
C CYS A 55 -8.70 4.45 -20.28
N GLY A 56 -9.10 3.62 -19.32
CA GLY A 56 -9.94 2.45 -19.55
C GLY A 56 -11.42 2.82 -19.65
N SER A 57 -12.30 1.82 -19.85
CA SER A 57 -13.74 2.03 -20.02
C SER A 57 -14.56 2.05 -18.70
N GLY A 58 -13.91 1.79 -17.56
CA GLY A 58 -14.54 1.75 -16.23
C GLY A 58 -14.52 3.09 -15.49
N ASN A 59 -14.86 3.06 -14.20
CA ASN A 59 -14.86 4.25 -13.34
C ASN A 59 -13.48 4.90 -13.24
N ASN A 60 -12.40 4.10 -13.17
CA ASN A 60 -11.04 4.64 -13.15
C ASN A 60 -10.71 5.44 -14.42
N GLY A 61 -11.18 4.96 -15.59
CA GLY A 61 -11.10 5.73 -16.84
C GLY A 61 -11.93 7.01 -16.80
N GLY A 62 -13.10 6.97 -16.13
CA GLY A 62 -13.91 8.14 -15.86
C GLY A 62 -13.18 9.18 -15.00
N ASP A 63 -12.48 8.74 -13.94
CA ASP A 63 -11.57 9.61 -13.17
C ASP A 63 -10.48 10.20 -14.06
N GLY A 64 -9.89 9.38 -14.96
CA GLY A 64 -8.89 9.83 -15.93
C GLY A 64 -9.41 10.93 -16.87
N LEU A 65 -10.64 10.80 -17.37
CA LEU A 65 -11.29 11.82 -18.21
C LEU A 65 -11.55 13.12 -17.44
N ALA A 66 -12.05 13.02 -16.20
CA ALA A 66 -12.24 14.20 -15.35
C ALA A 66 -10.90 14.89 -15.04
N ILE A 67 -9.84 14.13 -14.75
CA ILE A 67 -8.47 14.62 -14.56
C ILE A 67 -7.99 15.36 -15.82
N ALA A 68 -8.27 14.82 -17.01
CA ALA A 68 -7.91 15.45 -18.28
C ALA A 68 -8.49 16.85 -18.41
N ARG A 69 -9.79 16.99 -18.13
CA ARG A 69 -10.47 18.28 -18.15
C ARG A 69 -9.88 19.24 -17.12
N LEU A 70 -9.72 18.79 -15.88
CA LEU A 70 -9.20 19.61 -14.80
C LEU A 70 -7.75 20.10 -15.04
N LEU A 71 -6.90 19.23 -15.60
CA LEU A 71 -5.54 19.64 -15.98
C LEU A 71 -5.55 20.69 -17.11
N ARG A 72 -6.44 20.53 -18.10
CA ARG A 72 -6.60 21.55 -19.14
C ARG A 72 -7.04 22.89 -18.57
N GLU A 73 -7.95 22.92 -17.59
CA GLU A 73 -8.35 24.15 -16.88
C GLU A 73 -7.17 24.82 -16.17
N GLN A 74 -6.15 24.04 -15.79
CA GLN A 74 -4.89 24.57 -15.20
C GLN A 74 -3.85 24.99 -16.26
N GLY A 75 -4.20 24.95 -17.54
CA GLY A 75 -3.32 25.35 -18.65
C GLY A 75 -2.35 24.29 -19.11
N VAL A 76 -2.53 23.02 -18.71
CA VAL A 76 -1.73 21.89 -19.19
C VAL A 76 -2.26 21.41 -20.55
N PHE A 77 -1.38 21.15 -21.52
CA PHE A 77 -1.73 20.51 -22.79
C PHE A 77 -1.96 19.01 -22.53
N VAL A 78 -3.22 18.58 -22.68
CA VAL A 78 -3.63 17.22 -22.36
C VAL A 78 -3.97 16.46 -23.64
N SER A 79 -3.51 15.21 -23.71
CA SER A 79 -3.96 14.21 -24.68
C SER A 79 -4.53 13.00 -23.93
N VAL A 80 -5.67 12.48 -24.40
CA VAL A 80 -6.28 11.27 -23.85
C VAL A 80 -6.04 10.12 -24.83
N TRP A 81 -5.59 9.00 -24.29
CA TRP A 81 -5.54 7.73 -25.02
C TRP A 81 -6.59 6.78 -24.43
N GLN A 82 -7.58 6.41 -25.22
CA GLN A 82 -8.60 5.44 -24.87
C GLN A 82 -8.08 4.04 -25.20
N ALA A 83 -7.56 3.33 -24.20
CA ALA A 83 -7.00 2.00 -24.37
C ALA A 83 -8.09 0.93 -24.20
N GLY A 84 -8.04 -0.12 -25.05
CA GLY A 84 -8.97 -1.26 -24.98
C GLY A 84 -10.42 -0.94 -25.34
N GLU A 85 -10.68 0.14 -26.07
CA GLU A 85 -12.00 0.36 -26.68
C GLU A 85 -12.19 -0.60 -27.88
N GLU A 86 -12.56 -1.85 -27.62
CA GLU A 86 -13.19 -2.69 -28.62
C GLU A 86 -14.68 -2.32 -28.72
N GLU A 87 -15.22 -2.32 -29.96
CA GLU A 87 -16.66 -2.11 -30.17
C GLU A 87 -17.47 -3.09 -29.33
N GLY A 88 -18.30 -2.55 -28.42
CA GLY A 88 -19.20 -3.34 -27.58
C GLY A 88 -18.81 -3.50 -26.11
N HIS A 89 -17.69 -2.93 -25.64
CA HIS A 89 -17.40 -2.89 -24.18
C HIS A 89 -18.42 -2.01 -23.45
N ARG A 90 -18.95 -2.52 -22.34
CA ARG A 90 -19.86 -1.73 -21.48
C ARG A 90 -19.04 -0.70 -20.70
N THR A 91 -19.34 0.55 -20.90
CA THR A 91 -18.84 1.67 -20.12
C THR A 91 -19.67 1.90 -18.86
N SER A 92 -19.10 2.54 -17.83
CA SER A 92 -19.92 3.01 -16.71
C SER A 92 -20.65 4.30 -17.09
N SER A 93 -21.80 4.55 -16.44
CA SER A 93 -22.58 5.78 -16.70
C SER A 93 -21.76 7.04 -16.38
N SER A 94 -20.93 7.00 -15.36
CA SER A 94 -20.06 8.11 -14.97
C SER A 94 -18.94 8.36 -15.99
N TYR A 95 -18.40 7.29 -16.59
CA TYR A 95 -17.44 7.39 -17.70
C TYR A 95 -18.07 8.10 -18.90
N ASP A 96 -19.30 7.69 -19.30
CA ASP A 96 -19.98 8.26 -20.45
C ASP A 96 -20.24 9.76 -20.30
N VAL A 97 -20.62 10.20 -19.09
CA VAL A 97 -20.78 11.62 -18.77
C VAL A 97 -19.45 12.36 -18.93
N GLN A 98 -18.35 11.84 -18.36
CA GLN A 98 -17.04 12.50 -18.45
C GLN A 98 -16.53 12.52 -19.91
N LYS A 99 -16.79 11.47 -20.69
CA LYS A 99 -16.46 11.42 -22.13
C LYS A 99 -17.18 12.53 -22.90
N GLN A 100 -18.46 12.76 -22.63
CA GLN A 100 -19.22 13.86 -23.25
C GLN A 100 -18.66 15.23 -22.86
N ILE A 101 -18.30 15.43 -21.58
CA ILE A 101 -17.67 16.65 -21.10
C ILE A 101 -16.33 16.89 -21.80
N CYS A 102 -15.45 15.88 -21.86
CA CYS A 102 -14.16 15.99 -22.55
C CYS A 102 -14.33 16.35 -24.03
N SER A 103 -15.32 15.76 -24.70
CA SER A 103 -15.67 16.10 -26.10
C SER A 103 -16.10 17.56 -26.26
N ALA A 104 -16.95 18.05 -25.34
CA ALA A 104 -17.39 19.45 -25.36
C ALA A 104 -16.21 20.43 -25.13
N TYR A 105 -15.26 20.06 -24.30
CA TYR A 105 -14.01 20.82 -24.09
C TYR A 105 -13.00 20.64 -25.23
N SER A 106 -13.29 19.83 -26.26
CA SER A 106 -12.39 19.52 -27.38
C SER A 106 -11.02 19.00 -26.90
N ILE A 107 -11.01 18.10 -25.92
CA ILE A 107 -9.79 17.46 -25.45
C ILE A 107 -9.33 16.45 -26.53
N PRO A 108 -8.07 16.52 -27.02
CA PRO A 108 -7.58 15.63 -28.06
C PRO A 108 -7.58 14.17 -27.61
N VAL A 109 -8.16 13.28 -28.42
CA VAL A 109 -7.98 11.84 -28.31
C VAL A 109 -6.89 11.41 -29.29
N VAL A 110 -5.86 10.74 -28.79
CA VAL A 110 -4.72 10.27 -29.58
C VAL A 110 -4.82 8.78 -29.85
N GLN A 111 -4.35 8.39 -31.03
CA GLN A 111 -4.30 6.99 -31.45
C GLN A 111 -3.03 6.32 -30.92
N LYS A 112 -3.09 5.01 -30.66
CA LYS A 112 -2.00 4.18 -30.14
C LYS A 112 -0.72 4.32 -30.99
N GLU A 113 -0.86 4.33 -32.30
CA GLU A 113 0.25 4.39 -33.24
C GLU A 113 1.09 5.66 -33.05
N LYS A 114 0.45 6.80 -32.79
CA LYS A 114 1.12 8.06 -32.51
C LYS A 114 1.84 8.06 -31.17
N VAL A 115 1.24 7.43 -30.16
CA VAL A 115 1.84 7.26 -28.84
C VAL A 115 3.07 6.37 -28.93
N SER A 116 2.93 5.22 -29.61
CA SER A 116 4.00 4.22 -29.77
C SER A 116 5.16 4.73 -30.63
N ALA A 117 4.89 5.58 -31.61
CA ALA A 117 5.94 6.18 -32.48
C ALA A 117 6.84 7.17 -31.72
N GLY A 118 6.48 7.57 -30.50
CA GLY A 118 7.25 8.54 -29.71
C GLY A 118 7.24 9.95 -30.33
N GLU A 119 6.23 10.28 -31.14
CA GLU A 119 6.11 11.58 -31.82
C GLU A 119 5.89 12.74 -30.84
N ALA A 120 5.42 12.44 -29.62
CA ALA A 120 5.20 13.42 -28.57
C ALA A 120 5.95 13.05 -27.30
N SER A 121 6.54 14.05 -26.66
CA SER A 121 7.10 13.94 -25.30
C SER A 121 6.11 14.51 -24.31
N TYR A 122 5.88 13.79 -23.22
CA TYR A 122 4.97 14.19 -22.13
C TYR A 122 5.73 14.40 -20.84
N ASP A 123 5.42 15.46 -20.11
CA ASP A 123 5.97 15.68 -18.77
C ASP A 123 5.46 14.64 -17.78
N VAL A 124 4.19 14.22 -17.98
CA VAL A 124 3.55 13.18 -17.17
C VAL A 124 2.74 12.22 -18.04
N VAL A 125 2.87 10.92 -17.73
CA VAL A 125 2.04 9.82 -18.26
C VAL A 125 1.18 9.32 -17.13
N ILE A 126 -0.14 9.44 -17.27
CA ILE A 126 -1.13 9.08 -16.23
C ILE A 126 -1.83 7.79 -16.64
N ASP A 127 -1.72 6.79 -15.78
CA ASP A 127 -2.43 5.52 -15.90
C ASP A 127 -3.77 5.59 -15.19
N ALA A 128 -4.84 5.56 -15.96
CA ALA A 128 -6.23 5.47 -15.52
C ALA A 128 -6.97 4.31 -16.21
N LEU A 129 -6.25 3.18 -16.49
CA LEU A 129 -6.85 2.03 -17.17
C LEU A 129 -7.72 1.22 -16.21
N PHE A 130 -7.15 0.75 -15.11
CA PHE A 130 -7.82 -0.11 -14.13
C PHE A 130 -7.62 0.40 -12.71
N GLY A 131 -8.70 0.41 -11.93
CA GLY A 131 -8.66 0.67 -10.49
C GLY A 131 -8.77 -0.64 -9.67
N THR A 132 -9.30 -0.53 -8.46
CA THR A 132 -9.44 -1.65 -7.50
C THR A 132 -10.35 -2.80 -7.96
N GLY A 133 -11.11 -2.62 -9.02
CA GLY A 133 -12.04 -3.63 -9.55
C GLY A 133 -11.41 -4.72 -10.42
N LEU A 134 -10.12 -4.64 -10.70
CA LEU A 134 -9.44 -5.64 -11.52
C LEU A 134 -9.33 -6.98 -10.78
N SER A 135 -9.88 -8.05 -11.39
CA SER A 135 -9.92 -9.39 -10.80
C SER A 135 -9.45 -10.49 -11.76
N ARG A 136 -9.02 -10.11 -12.97
CA ARG A 136 -8.57 -11.04 -14.01
C ARG A 136 -7.19 -10.63 -14.54
N GLU A 137 -6.46 -11.57 -15.09
CA GLU A 137 -5.19 -11.28 -15.75
C GLU A 137 -5.40 -10.38 -16.98
N ILE A 138 -4.49 -9.44 -17.15
CA ILE A 138 -4.42 -8.57 -18.32
C ILE A 138 -3.60 -9.29 -19.39
N SER A 139 -4.20 -9.46 -20.57
CA SER A 139 -3.59 -10.14 -21.70
C SER A 139 -3.96 -9.48 -23.01
N GLY A 140 -3.37 -9.93 -24.11
CA GLY A 140 -3.69 -9.45 -25.46
C GLY A 140 -3.33 -7.99 -25.66
N GLU A 141 -4.21 -7.24 -26.29
CA GLU A 141 -3.96 -5.86 -26.69
C GLU A 141 -3.77 -4.92 -25.51
N LEU A 142 -4.54 -5.08 -24.44
CA LEU A 142 -4.38 -4.31 -23.20
C LEU A 142 -3.02 -4.52 -22.52
N ALA A 143 -2.46 -5.73 -22.60
CA ALA A 143 -1.11 -5.98 -22.11
C ALA A 143 -0.06 -5.20 -22.93
N ASN A 144 -0.21 -5.20 -24.25
CA ASN A 144 0.64 -4.42 -25.13
C ASN A 144 0.51 -2.90 -24.88
N ASP A 145 -0.70 -2.43 -24.53
CA ASP A 145 -0.92 -1.01 -24.21
C ASP A 145 -0.16 -0.60 -22.93
N ILE A 146 -0.20 -1.44 -21.90
CA ILE A 146 0.57 -1.20 -20.67
C ILE A 146 2.08 -1.22 -20.96
N ASP A 147 2.56 -2.13 -21.82
CA ASP A 147 3.97 -2.20 -22.21
C ASP A 147 4.40 -0.94 -22.96
N VAL A 148 3.55 -0.40 -23.85
CA VAL A 148 3.80 0.88 -24.53
C VAL A 148 3.89 2.02 -23.50
N LEU A 149 2.94 2.10 -22.55
CA LEU A 149 2.97 3.13 -21.49
C LEU A 149 4.23 3.05 -20.63
N ASN A 150 4.67 1.83 -20.31
CA ASN A 150 5.89 1.61 -19.54
C ASN A 150 7.17 2.09 -20.28
N GLN A 151 7.18 2.05 -21.62
CA GLN A 151 8.30 2.49 -22.44
C GLN A 151 8.34 4.00 -22.68
N LEU A 152 7.22 4.71 -22.49
CA LEU A 152 7.20 6.16 -22.66
C LEU A 152 8.13 6.86 -21.67
N SER A 153 8.77 7.92 -22.15
CA SER A 153 9.47 8.86 -21.26
C SER A 153 8.48 9.75 -20.52
N GLY A 154 8.92 10.33 -19.41
CA GLY A 154 8.11 11.20 -18.55
C GLY A 154 7.84 10.60 -17.19
N TRP A 155 7.28 11.41 -16.32
CA TRP A 155 6.89 10.99 -14.98
C TRP A 155 5.64 10.13 -15.04
N LYS A 156 5.69 8.93 -14.47
CA LYS A 156 4.61 7.95 -14.51
C LYS A 156 3.78 8.00 -13.24
N VAL A 157 2.49 8.28 -13.37
CA VAL A 157 1.59 8.42 -12.22
C VAL A 157 0.35 7.55 -12.41
N ALA A 158 0.04 6.71 -11.43
CA ALA A 158 -1.16 5.89 -11.45
C ALA A 158 -2.33 6.56 -10.70
N VAL A 159 -3.53 6.45 -11.29
CA VAL A 159 -4.80 6.84 -10.65
C VAL A 159 -5.29 5.69 -9.81
N ASP A 160 -5.42 5.93 -8.54
CA ASP A 160 -5.90 5.02 -7.51
C ASP A 160 -4.98 3.82 -7.23
N ILE A 161 -4.66 2.99 -8.21
CA ILE A 161 -3.69 1.88 -8.13
C ILE A 161 -3.05 1.67 -9.50
N ALA A 162 -1.80 1.24 -9.54
CA ALA A 162 -1.16 0.90 -10.80
C ALA A 162 -1.91 -0.24 -11.51
N SER A 163 -2.28 -0.01 -12.77
CA SER A 163 -3.04 -0.99 -13.55
C SER A 163 -2.28 -2.30 -13.66
N GLY A 164 -2.98 -3.40 -13.42
CA GLY A 164 -2.41 -4.75 -13.37
C GLY A 164 -2.02 -5.24 -11.97
N ILE A 165 -2.11 -4.40 -10.95
CA ILE A 165 -1.83 -4.80 -9.56
C ILE A 165 -3.14 -5.16 -8.84
N CYS A 166 -3.16 -6.33 -8.22
CA CYS A 166 -4.26 -6.76 -7.35
C CYS A 166 -4.30 -5.89 -6.08
N SER A 167 -5.44 -5.28 -5.80
CA SER A 167 -5.63 -4.38 -4.66
C SER A 167 -5.54 -5.08 -3.30
N ASP A 168 -5.72 -6.42 -3.25
CA ASP A 168 -5.81 -7.18 -2.01
C ASP A 168 -4.46 -7.71 -1.53
N ASP A 169 -3.64 -8.24 -2.44
CA ASP A 169 -2.39 -8.94 -2.12
C ASP A 169 -1.15 -8.40 -2.87
N GLY A 170 -1.34 -7.50 -3.83
CA GLY A 170 -0.24 -6.91 -4.60
C GLY A 170 0.29 -7.81 -5.72
N ALA A 171 -0.38 -8.90 -6.05
CA ALA A 171 0.01 -9.75 -7.17
C ALA A 171 -0.09 -9.00 -8.50
N VAL A 172 0.83 -9.30 -9.41
CA VAL A 172 0.78 -8.82 -10.80
C VAL A 172 -0.17 -9.72 -11.59
N LEU A 173 -1.22 -9.14 -12.12
CA LEU A 173 -2.24 -9.84 -12.90
C LEU A 173 -1.88 -9.80 -14.40
N GLY A 174 -0.95 -10.64 -14.82
CA GLY A 174 -0.40 -10.69 -16.19
C GLY A 174 0.70 -9.66 -16.40
N THR A 175 0.35 -8.44 -16.72
CA THR A 175 1.28 -7.29 -16.80
C THR A 175 0.80 -6.14 -15.95
N ALA A 176 1.72 -5.21 -15.60
CA ALA A 176 1.36 -4.05 -14.79
C ALA A 176 2.11 -2.79 -15.22
N PHE A 177 1.44 -1.66 -15.07
CA PHE A 177 2.04 -0.34 -15.20
C PHE A 177 3.05 -0.09 -14.08
N ARG A 178 4.19 0.53 -14.40
CA ARG A 178 5.24 0.90 -13.44
C ARG A 178 5.18 2.38 -13.13
N ALA A 179 4.47 2.73 -12.08
CA ALA A 179 4.35 4.11 -11.63
C ALA A 179 5.57 4.55 -10.81
N ASP A 180 5.98 5.80 -10.97
CA ASP A 180 6.88 6.48 -10.03
C ASP A 180 6.12 6.91 -8.77
N ASP A 181 4.89 7.38 -8.97
CA ASP A 181 3.97 7.76 -7.90
C ASP A 181 2.56 7.22 -8.19
N THR A 182 1.84 6.85 -7.14
CA THR A 182 0.42 6.51 -7.19
C THR A 182 -0.36 7.48 -6.29
N ILE A 183 -1.38 8.12 -6.83
CA ILE A 183 -2.29 8.97 -6.06
C ILE A 183 -3.59 8.19 -5.87
N THR A 184 -3.80 7.70 -4.65
CA THR A 184 -4.90 6.82 -4.28
C THR A 184 -5.94 7.54 -3.44
N PHE A 185 -7.21 7.11 -3.55
CA PHE A 185 -8.35 7.82 -3.01
C PHE A 185 -8.79 7.27 -1.65
N SER A 186 -9.04 8.17 -0.71
CA SER A 186 -9.51 7.98 0.66
C SER A 186 -8.67 7.04 1.51
N PHE A 187 -8.41 5.83 1.04
CA PHE A 187 -7.63 4.80 1.75
C PHE A 187 -6.61 4.15 0.84
N GLY A 188 -5.43 3.84 1.39
CA GLY A 188 -4.45 3.00 0.69
C GLY A 188 -4.98 1.57 0.53
N LYS A 189 -4.69 0.92 -0.59
CA LYS A 189 -5.05 -0.48 -0.85
C LYS A 189 -3.94 -1.40 -0.35
N LYS A 190 -4.30 -2.56 0.20
CA LYS A 190 -3.33 -3.52 0.75
C LYS A 190 -2.23 -3.86 -0.25
N GLY A 191 -2.62 -4.11 -1.51
CA GLY A 191 -1.72 -4.48 -2.59
C GLY A 191 -0.68 -3.42 -2.97
N GLN A 192 -0.92 -2.15 -2.64
CA GLN A 192 0.07 -1.06 -2.84
C GLN A 192 1.25 -1.12 -1.86
N TYR A 193 1.10 -1.84 -0.76
CA TYR A 193 2.10 -1.96 0.32
C TYR A 193 2.71 -3.34 0.42
N LEU A 194 2.14 -4.34 -0.25
CA LEU A 194 2.64 -5.70 -0.31
C LEU A 194 3.49 -5.92 -1.56
N TRP A 195 4.50 -6.79 -1.43
CA TRP A 195 5.30 -7.21 -2.58
C TRP A 195 4.54 -8.22 -3.44
N PRO A 196 4.62 -8.13 -4.79
CA PRO A 196 5.41 -7.21 -5.60
C PRO A 196 4.74 -5.86 -5.90
N GLY A 197 3.48 -5.63 -5.55
CA GLY A 197 2.70 -4.45 -5.92
C GLY A 197 3.32 -3.11 -5.52
N ASN A 198 4.03 -3.08 -4.38
CA ASN A 198 4.72 -1.88 -3.92
C ASN A 198 5.84 -1.40 -4.86
N GLU A 199 6.44 -2.31 -5.65
CA GLU A 199 7.46 -1.94 -6.65
C GLU A 199 6.85 -1.31 -7.91
N TYR A 200 5.57 -1.65 -8.20
CA TYR A 200 4.85 -1.11 -9.35
C TYR A 200 4.10 0.18 -9.04
N CYS A 201 3.63 0.34 -7.80
CA CYS A 201 2.89 1.52 -7.38
C CYS A 201 3.78 2.72 -7.04
N GLY A 202 5.10 2.53 -6.94
CA GLY A 202 6.02 3.60 -6.57
C GLY A 202 5.64 4.25 -5.23
N LYS A 203 5.76 5.56 -5.13
CA LYS A 203 5.39 6.28 -3.91
C LYS A 203 3.89 6.54 -3.84
N VAL A 204 3.23 5.95 -2.83
CA VAL A 204 1.78 6.05 -2.65
C VAL A 204 1.41 7.32 -1.87
N HIS A 205 0.52 8.12 -2.47
CA HIS A 205 -0.05 9.33 -1.86
C HIS A 205 -1.55 9.15 -1.69
N VAL A 206 -2.02 9.14 -0.46
CA VAL A 206 -3.45 9.06 -0.16
C VAL A 206 -4.05 10.47 -0.14
N VAL A 207 -5.11 10.68 -0.93
CA VAL A 207 -5.87 11.92 -0.97
C VAL A 207 -7.33 11.68 -0.60
N SER A 208 -7.98 12.65 0.03
CA SER A 208 -9.40 12.55 0.38
C SER A 208 -10.28 12.85 -0.83
N MET A 209 -11.36 12.05 -1.00
CA MET A 209 -12.39 12.26 -2.03
C MET A 209 -13.81 12.32 -1.45
N GLY A 210 -13.94 12.54 -0.15
CA GLY A 210 -15.25 12.64 0.50
C GLY A 210 -15.78 11.34 1.12
N ILE A 211 -15.08 10.20 0.94
CA ILE A 211 -15.38 8.98 1.70
C ILE A 211 -14.67 9.08 3.03
N THR A 212 -15.42 9.09 4.11
CA THR A 212 -14.94 9.26 5.47
C THR A 212 -15.05 7.97 6.29
N GLN A 213 -14.62 8.00 7.54
CA GLN A 213 -14.68 6.84 8.42
C GLN A 213 -16.11 6.45 8.79
N GLU A 214 -17.06 7.35 8.71
CA GLU A 214 -18.48 7.11 8.91
C GLU A 214 -19.03 6.11 7.88
N SER A 215 -18.45 6.08 6.66
CA SER A 215 -18.84 5.13 5.62
C SER A 215 -18.47 3.67 5.95
N TRP A 216 -17.64 3.43 6.99
CA TRP A 216 -17.39 2.07 7.47
C TRP A 216 -18.64 1.43 8.09
N LEU A 217 -19.56 2.24 8.64
CA LEU A 217 -20.66 1.76 9.47
C LEU A 217 -20.09 0.84 10.56
N ASP A 218 -20.51 -0.44 10.57
CA ASP A 218 -20.03 -1.43 11.53
C ASP A 218 -18.82 -2.26 11.02
N ASP A 219 -18.36 -2.02 9.79
CA ASP A 219 -17.37 -2.87 9.07
C ASP A 219 -16.01 -2.16 8.92
N LYS A 220 -15.35 -1.91 10.05
CA LYS A 220 -14.06 -1.23 10.10
C LYS A 220 -12.94 -2.09 9.49
N PRO A 221 -12.07 -1.53 8.62
CA PRO A 221 -10.90 -2.25 8.10
C PRO A 221 -9.98 -2.79 9.21
N HIS A 222 -9.50 -4.03 9.03
CA HIS A 222 -8.65 -4.70 10.01
C HIS A 222 -7.15 -4.55 9.74
N THR A 223 -6.77 -4.04 8.57
CA THR A 223 -5.37 -3.85 8.18
C THR A 223 -4.98 -2.39 8.34
N ALA A 224 -3.79 -2.14 8.85
CA ALA A 224 -3.29 -0.77 9.00
C ALA A 224 -1.76 -0.70 8.84
N VAL A 225 -1.28 0.48 8.47
CA VAL A 225 0.14 0.85 8.43
C VAL A 225 0.44 1.78 9.61
N LEU A 226 1.55 1.51 10.30
CA LEU A 226 2.06 2.41 11.33
C LEU A 226 2.75 3.62 10.66
N GLU A 227 2.51 4.79 11.21
CA GLU A 227 3.09 6.05 10.77
C GLU A 227 3.94 6.66 11.90
N SER A 228 4.81 7.58 11.57
CA SER A 228 5.68 8.25 12.56
C SER A 228 4.90 8.88 13.73
N GLU A 229 3.69 9.36 13.47
CA GLU A 229 2.80 9.93 14.49
C GLU A 229 2.36 8.89 15.54
N ASP A 230 2.33 7.61 15.19
CA ASP A 230 1.95 6.55 16.13
C ASP A 230 3.01 6.32 17.21
N LEU A 231 4.27 6.68 16.93
CA LEU A 231 5.34 6.63 17.92
C LEU A 231 5.05 7.54 19.12
N LYS A 232 4.28 8.62 18.91
CA LYS A 232 3.85 9.51 20.01
C LYS A 232 2.90 8.83 21.01
N LYS A 233 2.29 7.71 20.64
CA LYS A 233 1.41 6.91 21.51
C LYS A 233 2.18 5.95 22.41
N LEU A 234 3.49 5.79 22.20
CA LEU A 234 4.33 4.99 23.10
C LEU A 234 4.35 5.66 24.47
N PRO A 235 4.16 4.87 25.56
CA PRO A 235 4.13 5.43 26.90
C PRO A 235 5.49 6.04 27.24
N SER A 236 5.48 7.25 27.78
CA SER A 236 6.68 7.89 28.32
C SER A 236 7.13 7.21 29.62
N ARG A 237 8.44 7.12 29.84
CA ARG A 237 8.97 6.61 31.11
C ARG A 237 8.75 7.64 32.22
N MET A 238 8.18 7.19 33.33
CA MET A 238 8.02 8.02 34.52
C MET A 238 9.32 8.02 35.36
N ALA A 239 9.56 9.11 36.10
CA ALA A 239 10.80 9.31 36.88
C ALA A 239 10.98 8.27 38.01
N HIS A 240 9.88 7.86 38.70
CA HIS A 240 9.93 6.93 39.78
C HIS A 240 9.45 5.53 39.38
N THR A 241 10.25 4.85 38.57
CA THR A 241 9.96 3.48 38.09
C THR A 241 11.24 2.64 38.08
N ASN A 242 11.06 1.33 38.06
CA ASN A 242 12.13 0.36 37.92
C ASN A 242 11.91 -0.52 36.68
N LYS A 243 12.88 -1.41 36.39
CA LYS A 243 12.80 -2.31 35.24
C LYS A 243 11.52 -3.19 35.23
N GLY A 244 11.00 -3.55 36.39
CA GLY A 244 9.76 -4.35 36.52
C GLY A 244 8.49 -3.62 36.08
N SER A 245 8.52 -2.27 36.02
CA SER A 245 7.37 -1.44 35.58
C SER A 245 7.14 -1.44 34.07
N TYR A 246 8.07 -1.99 33.27
CA TYR A 246 8.05 -1.90 31.80
C TYR A 246 7.90 -3.26 31.12
N GLY A 247 7.23 -4.20 31.81
CA GLY A 247 6.88 -5.50 31.26
C GLY A 247 8.00 -6.52 31.25
N LYS A 248 7.60 -7.77 31.09
CA LYS A 248 8.43 -8.99 31.09
C LYS A 248 8.31 -9.67 29.75
N LEU A 249 9.37 -9.66 28.97
CA LEU A 249 9.40 -10.28 27.63
C LEU A 249 10.17 -11.58 27.67
N LEU A 250 9.54 -12.66 27.24
CA LEU A 250 10.20 -13.93 26.96
C LEU A 250 10.51 -14.00 25.46
N ILE A 251 11.75 -14.30 25.12
CA ILE A 251 12.19 -14.53 23.74
C ILE A 251 12.61 -15.99 23.62
N ILE A 252 11.89 -16.77 22.83
CA ILE A 252 12.21 -18.16 22.47
C ILE A 252 12.84 -18.11 21.09
N ALA A 253 14.17 -18.13 21.04
CA ALA A 253 14.90 -17.83 19.80
C ALA A 253 16.31 -18.40 19.84
N GLY A 254 16.84 -18.60 18.65
CA GLY A 254 18.21 -19.09 18.44
C GLY A 254 18.33 -20.58 18.61
N SER A 255 19.01 -21.22 17.66
CA SER A 255 19.49 -22.59 17.70
C SER A 255 21.01 -22.59 17.56
N VAL A 256 21.62 -23.77 17.51
CA VAL A 256 23.04 -23.93 17.24
C VAL A 256 23.38 -23.21 15.92
N ASN A 257 24.40 -22.37 15.96
CA ASN A 257 24.84 -21.49 14.87
C ASN A 257 23.88 -20.31 14.51
N MET A 258 22.76 -20.13 15.23
CA MET A 258 21.80 -19.05 15.00
C MET A 258 21.63 -18.10 16.21
N SER A 259 22.66 -17.96 17.04
CA SER A 259 22.67 -17.05 18.20
C SER A 259 22.37 -15.59 17.84
N GLY A 260 22.74 -15.16 16.63
CA GLY A 260 22.54 -13.79 16.16
C GLY A 260 21.06 -13.39 16.16
N ALA A 261 20.14 -14.29 15.80
CA ALA A 261 18.71 -14.01 15.82
C ALA A 261 18.19 -13.67 17.23
N ALA A 262 18.57 -14.48 18.24
CA ALA A 262 18.25 -14.22 19.64
C ALA A 262 18.89 -12.90 20.14
N CYS A 263 20.13 -12.61 19.74
CA CYS A 263 20.80 -11.35 20.08
C CYS A 263 20.04 -10.13 19.53
N PHE A 264 19.61 -10.18 18.27
CA PHE A 264 18.88 -9.07 17.64
C PHE A 264 17.53 -8.85 18.31
N CYS A 265 16.79 -9.91 18.61
CA CYS A 265 15.51 -9.80 19.33
C CYS A 265 15.68 -9.17 20.72
N ALA A 266 16.65 -9.63 21.50
CA ALA A 266 16.89 -9.10 22.84
C ALA A 266 17.33 -7.62 22.80
N LYS A 267 18.24 -7.24 21.89
CA LYS A 267 18.66 -5.85 21.70
C LYS A 267 17.50 -4.95 21.25
N ALA A 268 16.67 -5.43 20.33
CA ALA A 268 15.50 -4.69 19.87
C ALA A 268 14.51 -4.48 21.02
N ALA A 269 14.25 -5.50 21.82
CA ALA A 269 13.39 -5.42 23.00
C ALA A 269 13.84 -4.33 23.99
N TYR A 270 15.11 -4.29 24.34
CA TYR A 270 15.64 -3.25 25.23
C TYR A 270 15.59 -1.86 24.60
N ARG A 271 15.88 -1.72 23.30
CA ARG A 271 15.78 -0.43 22.59
C ARG A 271 14.34 0.08 22.53
N MET A 272 13.37 -0.83 22.42
CA MET A 272 11.95 -0.48 22.46
C MET A 272 11.43 -0.21 23.88
N GLY A 273 12.26 -0.46 24.91
CA GLY A 273 11.97 -0.08 26.28
C GLY A 273 11.47 -1.21 27.19
N SER A 274 11.55 -2.47 26.78
CA SER A 274 11.21 -3.62 27.66
C SER A 274 12.02 -3.56 28.96
N GLY A 275 11.36 -3.81 30.08
CA GLY A 275 11.97 -3.73 31.40
C GLY A 275 12.80 -4.96 31.76
N LEU A 276 12.24 -6.13 31.52
CA LEU A 276 12.86 -7.42 31.80
C LEU A 276 12.78 -8.31 30.56
N VAL A 277 13.91 -8.82 30.11
CA VAL A 277 13.99 -9.73 28.97
C VAL A 277 14.63 -11.04 29.40
N ARG A 278 13.92 -12.15 29.16
CA ARG A 278 14.49 -13.50 29.25
C ARG A 278 14.61 -14.09 27.88
N VAL A 279 15.71 -14.80 27.63
CA VAL A 279 15.93 -15.51 26.36
C VAL A 279 16.01 -17.00 26.66
N PHE A 280 15.04 -17.74 26.15
CA PHE A 280 15.03 -19.20 26.14
C PHE A 280 15.72 -19.68 24.86
N THR A 281 16.82 -20.39 25.01
CA THR A 281 17.68 -20.80 23.87
C THR A 281 18.49 -22.04 24.22
N CYS A 282 19.20 -22.62 23.26
CA CYS A 282 20.11 -23.74 23.50
C CYS A 282 21.37 -23.30 24.29
N GLU A 283 21.94 -24.24 25.05
CA GLU A 283 23.10 -23.99 25.91
C GLU A 283 24.30 -23.42 25.15
N GLN A 284 24.51 -23.85 23.91
CA GLN A 284 25.62 -23.37 23.06
C GLN A 284 25.60 -21.87 22.81
N ASN A 285 24.46 -21.24 22.92
CA ASN A 285 24.30 -19.79 22.73
C ASN A 285 24.60 -18.97 24.00
N ARG A 286 24.76 -19.60 25.17
CA ARG A 286 24.92 -18.92 26.47
C ARG A 286 26.03 -17.90 26.45
N LEU A 287 27.25 -18.32 26.13
CA LEU A 287 28.42 -17.42 26.18
C LEU A 287 28.29 -16.25 25.20
N ILE A 288 27.75 -16.54 24.00
CA ILE A 288 27.56 -15.52 22.96
C ILE A 288 26.56 -14.46 23.42
N LEU A 289 25.41 -14.89 23.94
CA LEU A 289 24.36 -13.97 24.40
C LEU A 289 24.77 -13.16 25.60
N GLN A 290 25.41 -13.80 26.63
CA GLN A 290 25.91 -13.08 27.81
C GLN A 290 26.97 -12.04 27.45
N THR A 291 27.77 -12.29 26.41
CA THR A 291 28.75 -11.32 25.92
C THR A 291 28.09 -10.18 25.13
N LYS A 292 27.08 -10.48 24.32
CA LYS A 292 26.48 -9.51 23.37
C LYS A 292 25.32 -8.74 23.94
N VAL A 293 24.58 -9.32 24.92
CA VAL A 293 23.40 -8.73 25.58
C VAL A 293 23.43 -9.12 27.07
N PRO A 294 24.39 -8.60 27.84
CA PRO A 294 24.56 -9.00 29.25
C PRO A 294 23.37 -8.65 30.15
N GLU A 295 22.51 -7.73 29.71
CA GLU A 295 21.30 -7.33 30.44
C GLU A 295 20.20 -8.40 30.41
N ALA A 296 20.23 -9.30 29.41
CA ALA A 296 19.22 -10.34 29.26
C ALA A 296 19.48 -11.54 30.17
N VAL A 297 18.43 -12.03 30.81
CA VAL A 297 18.50 -13.28 31.59
C VAL A 297 18.37 -14.46 30.63
N LEU A 298 19.35 -15.36 30.64
CA LEU A 298 19.31 -16.55 29.78
C LEU A 298 18.68 -17.73 30.55
N VAL A 299 17.86 -18.45 29.85
CA VAL A 299 17.25 -19.70 30.27
C VAL A 299 17.61 -20.77 29.26
N THR A 300 18.36 -21.75 29.71
CA THR A 300 18.77 -22.88 28.89
C THR A 300 18.43 -24.15 29.67
N GLY A 301 17.75 -25.10 29.05
CA GLY A 301 17.35 -26.37 29.65
C GLY A 301 18.18 -27.54 29.14
N GLN A 302 18.25 -28.62 29.90
CA GLN A 302 18.63 -29.94 29.41
C GLN A 302 17.39 -30.62 28.79
N GLU A 303 17.62 -31.53 27.84
CA GLU A 303 16.55 -32.15 27.02
C GLU A 303 15.32 -32.68 27.80
N ASN A 304 15.54 -33.18 29.01
CA ASN A 304 14.49 -33.78 29.85
C ASN A 304 13.69 -32.76 30.68
N GLU A 305 14.12 -31.50 30.73
CA GLU A 305 13.53 -30.44 31.59
C GLU A 305 12.97 -29.28 30.80
N GLU A 306 13.19 -29.26 29.49
CA GLU A 306 12.85 -28.11 28.62
C GLU A 306 11.36 -27.74 28.66
N GLU A 307 10.44 -28.73 28.65
CA GLU A 307 9.00 -28.46 28.66
C GLU A 307 8.53 -27.82 29.96
N THR A 308 8.98 -28.34 31.11
CA THR A 308 8.62 -27.78 32.42
C THR A 308 9.22 -26.39 32.59
N LEU A 309 10.48 -26.23 32.21
CA LEU A 309 11.16 -24.93 32.28
C LEU A 309 10.54 -23.90 31.34
N LEU A 310 10.14 -24.29 30.14
CA LEU A 310 9.43 -23.42 29.20
C LEU A 310 8.07 -23.01 29.75
N ALA A 311 7.31 -23.92 30.33
CA ALA A 311 6.03 -23.64 30.94
C ALA A 311 6.15 -22.58 32.05
N GLU A 312 7.17 -22.67 32.91
CA GLU A 312 7.45 -21.68 33.95
C GLU A 312 7.80 -20.30 33.33
N GLN A 313 8.57 -20.29 32.27
CA GLN A 313 8.93 -19.02 31.61
C GLN A 313 7.72 -18.37 30.92
N LEU A 314 6.82 -19.17 30.34
CA LEU A 314 5.57 -18.68 29.76
C LEU A 314 4.64 -18.06 30.83
N GLN A 315 4.56 -18.65 32.00
CA GLN A 315 3.79 -18.08 33.14
C GLN A 315 4.40 -16.77 33.68
N TRP A 316 5.73 -16.62 33.58
CA TRP A 316 6.42 -15.42 34.02
C TRP A 316 6.22 -14.24 33.09
N ALA A 317 6.03 -14.47 31.77
CA ALA A 317 6.07 -13.45 30.72
C ALA A 317 4.73 -12.72 30.57
N ASP A 318 4.80 -11.40 30.35
CA ASP A 318 3.66 -10.60 29.90
C ASP A 318 3.48 -10.67 28.36
N ALA A 319 4.58 -10.90 27.63
CA ALA A 319 4.60 -11.07 26.18
C ALA A 319 5.68 -12.08 25.75
N VAL A 320 5.47 -12.71 24.59
CA VAL A 320 6.39 -13.73 24.06
C VAL A 320 6.74 -13.42 22.60
N VAL A 321 8.04 -13.51 22.28
CA VAL A 321 8.55 -13.57 20.91
C VAL A 321 9.01 -14.99 20.65
N PHE A 322 8.44 -15.63 19.65
CA PHE A 322 8.74 -17.02 19.30
C PHE A 322 9.14 -17.13 17.84
N GLY A 323 10.20 -17.89 17.54
CA GLY A 323 10.53 -18.32 16.20
C GLY A 323 11.87 -17.87 15.62
N PRO A 324 12.41 -16.68 15.92
CA PRO A 324 13.62 -16.22 15.25
C PRO A 324 14.81 -17.16 15.47
N GLY A 325 15.27 -17.82 14.38
CA GLY A 325 16.43 -18.67 14.40
C GLY A 325 16.30 -19.98 15.20
N ILE A 326 15.08 -20.46 15.45
CA ILE A 326 14.86 -21.75 16.15
C ILE A 326 15.11 -22.97 15.27
N GLY A 327 15.17 -22.80 13.94
CA GLY A 327 15.33 -23.89 12.97
C GLY A 327 13.99 -24.47 12.52
N THR A 328 14.06 -25.61 11.81
CA THR A 328 12.89 -26.34 11.27
C THR A 328 12.87 -27.81 11.72
N GLY A 329 13.67 -28.17 12.72
CA GLY A 329 13.74 -29.54 13.25
C GLY A 329 12.59 -29.85 14.21
N GLN A 330 12.52 -31.10 14.70
CA GLN A 330 11.48 -31.56 15.64
C GLN A 330 11.41 -30.77 16.96
N ARG A 331 12.41 -29.94 17.26
CA ARG A 331 12.49 -29.06 18.43
C ARG A 331 12.16 -27.61 18.14
N ALA A 332 11.78 -27.25 16.90
CA ALA A 332 11.44 -25.90 16.47
C ALA A 332 9.97 -25.58 16.70
#